data_93bc2be7199d94f419ce1bcaf9c41e53
#
_entry.id   93bc2be7199d94f419ce1bcaf9c41e53
#
_cell.length_a   1.000
_cell.length_b   1.000
_cell.length_c   1.000
_cell.angle_alpha   90.00
_cell.angle_beta   90.00
_cell.angle_gamma   90.00
#
_symmetry.space_group_name_H-M   'P 1'
#
loop_
_entity.id
_entity.type
_entity.pdbx_description
1 polymer ?
#
loop_
_entity_poly.entity_id
_entity_poly.type
_entity_poly.pdbx_seq_one_letter_code
_entity_poly.pdbx_strand_id
1 'polypeptide(L)'
;MPARSEIDDKFKWAVSDLYSSDEAWEKDYNSILELTDQPSELKGRMGESAGMLYKALKEYEQVEYITERVYVYAFMKYYEDTGNSKYQEISGKAQMAAMKVSEKYAFLEPELISIDADVLDKYISEDERLGMYKHFIDDCLAGKEHTLSEKEEALLAKASQMSTVPDEVFSKFNNADVKFGKVKRENGQEDELTNGNFATFMESQDRAVRKAAFEALYKQYGAYINTIAAAFYGNVKQAMFYADARGYKSTLNMYLDGSFIPENVYKNLIKTVNDNLDKMYCYVDIRKKALGVDELHFYDIYAPMVEDIDWKISYDEAKDIVVKALAPMGEEYVSHIKEGFNNGWVDVYENTGKRSGAFSWGAYG
;
A
#
# COMPACT_ATOMS: atom_id res chain seq x y z
N MET A 1 6.74 22.86 14.32
CA MET A 1 6.49 21.47 14.75
C MET A 1 7.44 21.15 15.88
N PRO A 2 7.03 20.39 16.93
CA PRO A 2 7.92 19.97 18.01
C PRO A 2 8.97 18.97 17.51
N ALA A 3 10.08 18.84 18.23
CA ALA A 3 11.01 17.75 18.00
C ALA A 3 10.42 16.43 18.55
N ARG A 4 10.88 15.27 18.03
CA ARG A 4 10.43 13.95 18.49
C ARG A 4 10.57 13.78 20.01
N SER A 5 11.64 14.30 20.60
CA SER A 5 11.89 14.25 22.05
C SER A 5 10.90 15.07 22.91
N GLU A 6 10.20 16.01 22.29
CA GLU A 6 9.21 16.86 22.98
C GLU A 6 7.81 16.24 22.99
N ILE A 7 7.58 15.15 22.22
CA ILE A 7 6.33 14.38 22.26
C ILE A 7 6.35 13.47 23.49
N ASP A 8 5.27 13.48 24.27
CA ASP A 8 5.08 12.57 25.41
C ASP A 8 5.06 11.10 24.92
N ASP A 9 5.75 10.21 25.63
CA ASP A 9 5.91 8.80 25.25
C ASP A 9 4.58 8.06 25.09
N LYS A 10 3.56 8.43 25.85
CA LYS A 10 2.20 7.85 25.71
C LYS A 10 1.54 8.06 24.34
N PHE A 11 2.09 8.97 23.53
CA PHE A 11 1.62 9.27 22.16
C PHE A 11 2.55 8.74 21.09
N LYS A 12 3.55 7.97 21.48
CA LYS A 12 4.49 7.32 20.58
C LYS A 12 4.16 5.84 20.47
N TRP A 13 4.47 5.28 19.33
CA TRP A 13 4.38 3.82 19.17
C TRP A 13 5.51 3.08 19.88
N ALA A 14 5.22 1.86 20.33
CA ALA A 14 6.12 1.02 21.12
C ALA A 14 7.03 0.17 20.20
N VAL A 15 7.92 0.81 19.42
CA VAL A 15 8.87 0.09 18.56
C VAL A 15 9.79 -0.85 19.37
N SER A 16 9.94 -0.58 20.68
CA SER A 16 10.66 -1.45 21.61
C SER A 16 10.08 -2.85 21.75
N ASP A 17 8.83 -3.08 21.35
CA ASP A 17 8.20 -4.40 21.37
C ASP A 17 8.76 -5.31 20.25
N LEU A 18 9.26 -4.71 19.15
CA LEU A 18 9.97 -5.43 18.11
C LEU A 18 11.41 -5.77 18.53
N TYR A 19 12.16 -4.74 18.96
CA TYR A 19 13.52 -4.88 19.51
C TYR A 19 13.71 -3.90 20.66
N SER A 20 14.19 -4.40 21.79
CA SER A 20 14.41 -3.59 22.99
C SER A 20 15.51 -2.53 22.84
N SER A 21 16.39 -2.69 21.85
CA SER A 21 17.47 -1.76 21.52
C SER A 21 17.99 -1.97 20.10
N ASP A 22 18.74 -0.98 19.60
CA ASP A 22 19.42 -1.09 18.28
C ASP A 22 20.48 -2.20 18.28
N GLU A 23 21.10 -2.52 19.41
CA GLU A 23 22.07 -3.64 19.54
C GLU A 23 21.36 -4.99 19.41
N ALA A 24 20.14 -5.13 19.95
CA ALA A 24 19.34 -6.34 19.77
C ALA A 24 18.93 -6.51 18.31
N TRP A 25 18.56 -5.44 17.64
CA TRP A 25 18.30 -5.43 16.20
C TRP A 25 19.52 -5.81 15.37
N GLU A 26 20.69 -5.24 15.69
CA GLU A 26 21.95 -5.51 14.96
C GLU A 26 22.38 -6.97 15.05
N LYS A 27 22.09 -7.65 16.16
CA LYS A 27 22.35 -9.09 16.32
C LYS A 27 21.55 -9.91 15.29
N ASP A 28 20.26 -9.65 15.14
CA ASP A 28 19.42 -10.39 14.18
C ASP A 28 19.75 -9.99 12.73
N TYR A 29 20.06 -8.72 12.47
CA TYR A 29 20.59 -8.28 11.18
C TYR A 29 21.87 -9.07 10.79
N ASN A 30 22.83 -9.22 11.69
CA ASN A 30 24.05 -9.95 11.43
C ASN A 30 23.78 -11.45 11.22
N SER A 31 22.82 -12.05 11.94
CA SER A 31 22.44 -13.44 11.75
C SER A 31 21.86 -13.70 10.35
N ILE A 32 21.09 -12.75 9.80
CA ILE A 32 20.59 -12.81 8.41
C ILE A 32 21.78 -12.80 7.43
N LEU A 33 22.76 -11.92 7.64
CA LEU A 33 23.94 -11.84 6.77
C LEU A 33 24.74 -13.15 6.79
N GLU A 34 25.03 -13.70 7.98
CA GLU A 34 25.72 -14.97 8.13
C GLU A 34 25.00 -16.11 7.40
N LEU A 35 23.67 -16.14 7.51
CA LEU A 35 22.84 -17.14 6.85
C LEU A 35 22.85 -16.96 5.33
N THR A 36 22.77 -15.72 4.83
CA THR A 36 22.73 -15.45 3.40
C THR A 36 24.06 -15.64 2.69
N ASP A 37 25.17 -15.54 3.40
CA ASP A 37 26.52 -15.80 2.85
C ASP A 37 26.78 -17.31 2.62
N GLN A 38 25.98 -18.21 3.17
CA GLN A 38 26.09 -19.66 2.95
C GLN A 38 25.21 -20.08 1.77
N PRO A 39 25.67 -20.99 0.88
CA PRO A 39 24.82 -21.56 -0.15
C PRO A 39 23.67 -22.36 0.47
N SER A 40 22.49 -22.33 -0.15
CA SER A 40 21.37 -23.16 0.34
C SER A 40 21.63 -24.63 0.00
N GLU A 41 21.62 -25.48 1.03
CA GLU A 41 21.71 -26.96 0.86
C GLU A 41 20.40 -27.54 0.31
N LEU A 42 19.32 -26.75 0.22
CA LEU A 42 17.98 -27.18 -0.18
C LEU A 42 17.73 -26.98 -1.66
N LYS A 43 18.53 -26.13 -2.31
CA LYS A 43 18.41 -25.83 -3.75
C LYS A 43 18.61 -27.11 -4.57
N GLY A 44 17.67 -27.40 -5.46
CA GLY A 44 17.66 -28.58 -6.33
C GLY A 44 17.15 -29.86 -5.65
N ARG A 45 16.59 -29.73 -4.41
CA ARG A 45 16.23 -30.90 -3.60
C ARG A 45 14.79 -30.90 -3.08
N MET A 46 14.02 -29.85 -3.35
CA MET A 46 12.64 -29.73 -2.84
C MET A 46 11.73 -30.85 -3.35
N GLY A 47 11.97 -31.34 -4.57
CA GLY A 47 11.24 -32.45 -5.17
C GLY A 47 11.66 -33.86 -4.72
N GLU A 48 12.67 -34.01 -3.85
CA GLU A 48 13.15 -35.34 -3.42
C GLU A 48 12.17 -36.07 -2.50
N SER A 49 11.47 -35.36 -1.62
CA SER A 49 10.49 -35.92 -0.68
C SER A 49 9.65 -34.85 0.01
N ALA A 50 8.50 -35.23 0.60
CA ALA A 50 7.67 -34.37 1.43
C ALA A 50 8.47 -33.70 2.57
N GLY A 51 9.38 -34.45 3.21
CA GLY A 51 10.24 -33.94 4.28
C GLY A 51 11.24 -32.88 3.82
N MET A 52 11.76 -32.98 2.58
CA MET A 52 12.68 -31.98 2.01
C MET A 52 11.92 -30.71 1.61
N LEU A 53 10.73 -30.87 1.03
CA LEU A 53 9.85 -29.74 0.72
C LEU A 53 9.49 -28.98 2.01
N TYR A 54 9.04 -29.69 3.04
CA TYR A 54 8.72 -29.06 4.33
C TYR A 54 9.92 -28.32 4.92
N LYS A 55 11.12 -28.96 4.88
CA LYS A 55 12.34 -28.34 5.41
C LYS A 55 12.65 -27.02 4.68
N ALA A 56 12.50 -26.99 3.36
CA ALA A 56 12.76 -25.78 2.56
C ALA A 56 11.78 -24.66 2.89
N LEU A 57 10.48 -24.95 2.91
CA LEU A 57 9.45 -23.97 3.23
C LEU A 57 9.59 -23.44 4.66
N LYS A 58 9.90 -24.34 5.62
CA LYS A 58 10.08 -23.96 7.03
C LYS A 58 11.34 -23.11 7.26
N GLU A 59 12.44 -23.41 6.58
CA GLU A 59 13.65 -22.60 6.64
C GLU A 59 13.39 -21.20 6.08
N TYR A 60 12.73 -21.12 4.92
CA TYR A 60 12.35 -19.85 4.31
C TYR A 60 11.44 -19.01 5.23
N GLU A 61 10.37 -19.61 5.77
CA GLU A 61 9.48 -18.97 6.73
C GLU A 61 10.24 -18.39 7.95
N GLN A 62 11.16 -19.15 8.51
CA GLN A 62 11.95 -18.70 9.68
C GLN A 62 12.84 -17.51 9.35
N VAL A 63 13.44 -17.51 8.17
CA VAL A 63 14.29 -16.40 7.72
C VAL A 63 13.47 -15.16 7.40
N GLU A 64 12.34 -15.34 6.71
CA GLU A 64 11.43 -14.23 6.42
C GLU A 64 10.89 -13.59 7.71
N TYR A 65 10.54 -14.40 8.71
CA TYR A 65 10.09 -13.91 10.01
C TYR A 65 11.11 -12.97 10.69
N ILE A 66 12.40 -13.35 10.69
CA ILE A 66 13.45 -12.50 11.27
C ILE A 66 13.68 -11.28 10.38
N THR A 67 13.66 -11.46 9.06
CA THR A 67 13.88 -10.40 8.07
C THR A 67 12.79 -9.34 8.16
N GLU A 68 11.53 -9.75 8.26
CA GLU A 68 10.41 -8.84 8.44
C GLU A 68 10.55 -7.99 9.71
N ARG A 69 10.87 -8.61 10.85
CA ARG A 69 11.08 -7.89 12.12
C ARG A 69 12.23 -6.89 12.02
N VAL A 70 13.36 -7.29 11.43
CA VAL A 70 14.51 -6.41 11.20
C VAL A 70 14.11 -5.23 10.31
N TYR A 71 13.35 -5.49 9.26
CA TYR A 71 12.90 -4.49 8.31
C TYR A 71 11.90 -3.50 8.93
N VAL A 72 10.86 -4.02 9.58
CA VAL A 72 9.80 -3.20 10.18
C VAL A 72 10.36 -2.28 11.27
N TYR A 73 11.19 -2.80 12.19
CA TYR A 73 11.85 -1.97 13.21
C TYR A 73 12.63 -0.81 12.60
N ALA A 74 13.50 -1.13 11.64
CA ALA A 74 14.38 -0.15 11.01
C ALA A 74 13.57 0.99 10.35
N PHE A 75 12.51 0.64 9.64
CA PHE A 75 11.68 1.62 8.95
C PHE A 75 10.73 2.38 9.91
N MET A 76 10.19 1.75 10.94
CA MET A 76 9.41 2.47 11.94
C MET A 76 10.29 3.51 12.65
N LYS A 77 11.53 3.17 13.01
CA LYS A 77 12.49 4.13 13.57
C LYS A 77 12.85 5.25 12.58
N TYR A 78 13.04 4.93 11.31
CA TYR A 78 13.29 5.92 10.26
C TYR A 78 12.09 6.86 10.07
N TYR A 79 10.85 6.36 10.15
CA TYR A 79 9.65 7.17 9.98
C TYR A 79 9.32 8.08 11.16
N GLU A 80 9.89 7.85 12.33
CA GLU A 80 9.83 8.77 13.46
C GLU A 80 10.52 10.10 13.15
N ASP A 81 11.65 10.07 12.43
CA ASP A 81 12.42 11.22 11.98
C ASP A 81 13.28 10.84 10.77
N THR A 82 12.78 11.15 9.58
CA THR A 82 13.45 10.86 8.31
C THR A 82 14.73 11.65 8.09
N GLY A 83 14.99 12.69 8.90
CA GLY A 83 16.23 13.45 8.93
C GLY A 83 17.34 12.82 9.78
N ASN A 84 17.03 11.80 10.57
CA ASN A 84 18.00 11.14 11.45
C ASN A 84 18.92 10.20 10.67
N SER A 85 20.21 10.57 10.55
CA SER A 85 21.20 9.83 9.76
C SER A 85 21.45 8.40 10.25
N LYS A 86 21.35 8.15 11.56
CA LYS A 86 21.47 6.80 12.15
C LYS A 86 20.37 5.87 11.62
N TYR A 87 19.12 6.34 11.61
CA TYR A 87 17.99 5.49 11.17
C TYR A 87 17.86 5.44 9.65
N GLN A 88 18.42 6.41 8.91
CA GLN A 88 18.67 6.28 7.47
C GLN A 88 19.65 5.13 7.18
N GLU A 89 20.74 5.02 7.93
CA GLU A 89 21.71 3.93 7.79
C GLU A 89 21.08 2.59 8.15
N ILE A 90 20.38 2.49 9.28
CA ILE A 90 19.73 1.27 9.75
C ILE A 90 18.68 0.78 8.74
N SER A 91 17.85 1.67 8.19
CA SER A 91 16.88 1.29 7.14
C SER A 91 17.54 0.83 5.85
N GLY A 92 18.65 1.44 5.46
CA GLY A 92 19.45 0.97 4.32
C GLY A 92 20.07 -0.43 4.53
N LYS A 93 20.55 -0.70 5.74
CA LYS A 93 21.03 -2.04 6.13
C LYS A 93 19.90 -3.08 6.06
N ALA A 94 18.72 -2.75 6.58
CA ALA A 94 17.57 -3.65 6.54
C ALA A 94 17.12 -3.98 5.11
N GLN A 95 17.10 -2.99 4.22
CA GLN A 95 16.82 -3.21 2.79
C GLN A 95 17.83 -4.16 2.15
N MET A 96 19.13 -3.97 2.46
CA MET A 96 20.18 -4.84 1.93
C MET A 96 20.03 -6.28 2.44
N ALA A 97 19.68 -6.48 3.72
CA ALA A 97 19.42 -7.81 4.27
C ALA A 97 18.25 -8.49 3.55
N ALA A 98 17.13 -7.80 3.37
CA ALA A 98 15.97 -8.32 2.65
C ALA A 98 16.30 -8.70 1.19
N MET A 99 17.10 -7.88 0.49
CA MET A 99 17.56 -8.20 -0.86
C MET A 99 18.42 -9.49 -0.88
N LYS A 100 19.34 -9.66 0.06
CA LYS A 100 20.18 -10.87 0.17
C LYS A 100 19.35 -12.13 0.45
N VAL A 101 18.32 -12.02 1.28
CA VAL A 101 17.39 -13.14 1.54
C VAL A 101 16.61 -13.48 0.28
N SER A 102 16.05 -12.50 -0.40
CA SER A 102 15.36 -12.70 -1.68
C SER A 102 16.25 -13.35 -2.73
N GLU A 103 17.52 -12.94 -2.84
CA GLU A 103 18.48 -13.53 -3.76
C GLU A 103 18.78 -14.99 -3.38
N LYS A 104 19.01 -15.28 -2.11
CA LYS A 104 19.31 -16.64 -1.62
C LYS A 104 18.18 -17.62 -1.93
N TYR A 105 16.94 -17.20 -1.73
CA TYR A 105 15.75 -18.05 -1.89
C TYR A 105 15.06 -17.89 -3.25
N ALA A 106 15.65 -17.17 -4.19
CA ALA A 106 15.10 -16.98 -5.56
C ALA A 106 14.86 -18.30 -6.32
N PHE A 107 15.46 -19.41 -5.88
CA PHE A 107 15.24 -20.73 -6.47
C PHE A 107 13.92 -21.39 -6.04
N LEU A 108 13.34 -20.96 -4.93
CA LEU A 108 12.26 -21.67 -4.22
C LEU A 108 10.99 -21.77 -5.09
N GLU A 109 10.51 -20.67 -5.61
CA GLU A 109 9.30 -20.65 -6.45
C GLU A 109 9.51 -21.41 -7.78
N PRO A 110 10.57 -21.17 -8.57
CA PRO A 110 10.82 -21.94 -9.80
C PRO A 110 10.96 -23.45 -9.55
N GLU A 111 11.60 -23.83 -8.47
CA GLU A 111 11.77 -25.26 -8.13
C GLU A 111 10.44 -25.89 -7.71
N LEU A 112 9.63 -25.19 -6.90
CA LEU A 112 8.30 -25.62 -6.51
C LEU A 112 7.40 -25.82 -7.74
N ILE A 113 7.38 -24.87 -8.66
CA ILE A 113 6.60 -24.92 -9.92
C ILE A 113 7.06 -26.10 -10.81
N SER A 114 8.32 -26.51 -10.72
CA SER A 114 8.87 -27.65 -11.50
C SER A 114 8.40 -29.01 -11.01
N ILE A 115 7.90 -29.13 -9.78
CA ILE A 115 7.36 -30.36 -9.22
C ILE A 115 5.96 -30.60 -9.82
N ASP A 116 5.67 -31.85 -10.21
CA ASP A 116 4.36 -32.20 -10.73
C ASP A 116 3.29 -32.03 -9.63
N ALA A 117 2.11 -31.49 -10.01
CA ALA A 117 1.04 -31.22 -9.07
C ALA A 117 0.58 -32.48 -8.28
N ASP A 118 0.48 -33.63 -8.97
CA ASP A 118 0.14 -34.91 -8.34
C ASP A 118 1.17 -35.33 -7.26
N VAL A 119 2.44 -34.96 -7.47
CA VAL A 119 3.53 -35.22 -6.49
C VAL A 119 3.39 -34.27 -5.30
N LEU A 120 3.06 -33.00 -5.51
CA LEU A 120 2.81 -32.05 -4.45
C LEU A 120 1.59 -32.44 -3.61
N ASP A 121 0.49 -32.82 -4.24
CA ASP A 121 -0.71 -33.33 -3.55
C ASP A 121 -0.39 -34.56 -2.70
N LYS A 122 0.42 -35.48 -3.24
CA LYS A 122 0.90 -36.63 -2.50
C LYS A 122 1.75 -36.20 -1.30
N TYR A 123 2.69 -35.28 -1.46
CA TYR A 123 3.55 -34.80 -0.35
C TYR A 123 2.72 -34.12 0.74
N ILE A 124 1.70 -33.32 0.37
CA ILE A 124 0.78 -32.69 1.35
C ILE A 124 -0.01 -33.76 2.12
N SER A 125 -0.38 -34.86 1.45
CA SER A 125 -1.10 -35.98 2.11
C SER A 125 -0.19 -36.84 3.01
N GLU A 126 1.09 -36.94 2.70
CA GLU A 126 2.08 -37.72 3.46
C GLU A 126 2.63 -36.96 4.69
N ASP A 127 2.67 -35.62 4.63
CA ASP A 127 3.17 -34.78 5.72
C ASP A 127 2.15 -33.66 6.01
N GLU A 128 1.33 -33.85 7.05
CA GLU A 128 0.29 -32.91 7.46
C GLU A 128 0.81 -31.48 7.75
N ARG A 129 2.11 -31.34 8.08
CA ARG A 129 2.76 -30.03 8.30
C ARG A 129 2.82 -29.19 7.05
N LEU A 130 2.82 -29.79 5.86
CA LEU A 130 2.74 -29.09 4.58
C LEU A 130 1.37 -28.45 4.35
N GLY A 131 0.33 -28.88 5.06
CA GLY A 131 -1.02 -28.31 4.97
C GLY A 131 -1.06 -26.81 5.28
N MET A 132 -0.19 -26.32 6.16
CA MET A 132 -0.08 -24.89 6.47
C MET A 132 0.49 -24.07 5.31
N TYR A 133 1.27 -24.68 4.43
CA TYR A 133 1.86 -24.04 3.24
C TYR A 133 1.02 -24.24 1.97
N LYS A 134 -0.13 -24.95 2.09
CA LYS A 134 -0.94 -25.27 0.92
C LYS A 134 -1.33 -24.03 0.11
N HIS A 135 -1.72 -22.95 0.78
CA HIS A 135 -2.07 -21.72 0.09
C HIS A 135 -0.88 -21.15 -0.69
N PHE A 136 0.28 -21.06 -0.08
CA PHE A 136 1.51 -20.61 -0.75
C PHE A 136 1.87 -21.50 -1.95
N ILE A 137 1.74 -22.82 -1.81
CA ILE A 137 1.98 -23.77 -2.90
C ILE A 137 0.96 -23.56 -4.04
N ASP A 138 -0.33 -23.42 -3.70
CA ASP A 138 -1.39 -23.19 -4.67
C ASP A 138 -1.17 -21.87 -5.43
N ASP A 139 -0.73 -20.81 -4.75
CA ASP A 139 -0.42 -19.50 -5.35
C ASP A 139 0.73 -19.61 -6.34
N CYS A 140 1.82 -20.27 -5.96
CA CYS A 140 2.96 -20.50 -6.87
C CYS A 140 2.53 -21.30 -8.11
N LEU A 141 1.70 -22.34 -7.92
CA LEU A 141 1.23 -23.19 -9.02
C LEU A 141 0.25 -22.46 -9.95
N ALA A 142 -0.60 -21.59 -9.42
CA ALA A 142 -1.53 -20.81 -10.22
C ALA A 142 -0.82 -19.87 -11.20
N GLY A 143 0.32 -19.30 -10.79
CA GLY A 143 1.17 -18.48 -11.66
C GLY A 143 1.87 -19.26 -12.81
N LYS A 144 1.90 -20.61 -12.73
CA LYS A 144 2.67 -21.45 -13.66
C LYS A 144 2.31 -21.26 -15.13
N GLU A 145 1.01 -21.12 -15.46
CA GLU A 145 0.55 -20.95 -16.85
C GLU A 145 1.06 -19.66 -17.50
N HIS A 146 1.41 -18.66 -16.67
CA HIS A 146 1.84 -17.34 -17.08
C HIS A 146 3.33 -17.07 -16.81
N THR A 147 4.04 -18.06 -16.29
CA THR A 147 5.50 -18.03 -16.10
C THR A 147 6.18 -18.48 -17.39
N LEU A 148 7.09 -17.65 -17.89
CA LEU A 148 7.81 -17.89 -19.15
C LEU A 148 9.14 -18.61 -18.90
N SER A 149 9.86 -18.89 -19.98
CA SER A 149 11.21 -19.44 -19.84
C SER A 149 12.16 -18.43 -19.16
N GLU A 150 13.22 -18.92 -18.54
CA GLU A 150 14.23 -18.08 -17.85
C GLU A 150 14.77 -16.94 -18.74
N LYS A 151 14.95 -17.19 -20.03
CA LYS A 151 15.45 -16.18 -20.98
C LYS A 151 14.39 -15.10 -21.27
N GLU A 152 13.14 -15.50 -21.38
CA GLU A 152 12.02 -14.59 -21.62
C GLU A 152 11.73 -13.75 -20.38
N GLU A 153 11.73 -14.35 -19.18
CA GLU A 153 11.60 -13.63 -17.93
C GLU A 153 12.72 -12.60 -17.74
N ALA A 154 13.97 -12.98 -18.03
CA ALA A 154 15.10 -12.05 -17.99
C ALA A 154 14.96 -10.90 -18.99
N LEU A 155 14.34 -11.15 -20.15
CA LEU A 155 14.06 -10.11 -21.14
C LEU A 155 12.94 -9.19 -20.66
N LEU A 156 11.85 -9.73 -20.11
CA LEU A 156 10.75 -8.94 -19.56
C LEU A 156 11.21 -8.10 -18.35
N ALA A 157 12.08 -8.64 -17.51
CA ALA A 157 12.68 -7.91 -16.41
C ALA A 157 13.50 -6.68 -16.89
N LYS A 158 14.23 -6.81 -18.00
CA LYS A 158 14.91 -5.66 -18.64
C LYS A 158 13.91 -4.67 -19.25
N ALA A 159 12.84 -5.16 -19.87
CA ALA A 159 11.80 -4.33 -20.46
C ALA A 159 11.03 -3.52 -19.40
N SER A 160 10.93 -4.02 -18.18
CA SER A 160 10.22 -3.34 -17.08
C SER A 160 10.79 -1.96 -16.76
N GLN A 161 12.09 -1.75 -16.96
CA GLN A 161 12.73 -0.44 -16.76
C GLN A 161 12.21 0.63 -17.75
N MET A 162 11.79 0.22 -18.96
CA MET A 162 11.19 1.14 -19.93
C MET A 162 9.69 1.35 -19.63
N SER A 163 9.09 0.40 -18.98
CA SER A 163 7.65 0.38 -18.71
C SER A 163 7.21 1.42 -17.68
N THR A 164 8.11 1.86 -16.79
CA THR A 164 7.83 2.89 -15.78
C THR A 164 7.79 4.31 -16.35
N VAL A 165 8.36 4.53 -17.53
CA VAL A 165 8.53 5.87 -18.11
C VAL A 165 7.21 6.66 -18.26
N PRO A 166 6.08 6.08 -18.70
CA PRO A 166 4.83 6.82 -18.79
C PRO A 166 4.33 7.35 -17.42
N ASP A 167 4.47 6.54 -16.37
CA ASP A 167 4.14 6.93 -15.00
C ASP A 167 5.10 7.99 -14.47
N GLU A 168 6.39 7.84 -14.70
CA GLU A 168 7.41 8.82 -14.31
C GLU A 168 7.17 10.18 -14.98
N VAL A 169 6.82 10.21 -16.27
CA VAL A 169 6.49 11.45 -16.98
C VAL A 169 5.30 12.15 -16.35
N PHE A 170 4.21 11.40 -16.08
CA PHE A 170 3.05 11.97 -15.41
C PHE A 170 3.38 12.42 -13.99
N SER A 171 4.12 11.63 -13.23
CA SER A 171 4.51 11.94 -11.86
C SER A 171 5.35 13.22 -11.77
N LYS A 172 6.35 13.40 -12.65
CA LYS A 172 7.15 14.62 -12.70
C LYS A 172 6.31 15.84 -13.10
N PHE A 173 5.48 15.71 -14.12
CA PHE A 173 4.55 16.76 -14.50
C PHE A 173 3.63 17.14 -13.34
N ASN A 174 2.97 16.16 -12.72
CA ASN A 174 1.97 16.40 -11.67
C ASN A 174 2.55 16.95 -10.36
N ASN A 175 3.76 16.51 -9.99
CA ASN A 175 4.32 16.84 -8.68
C ASN A 175 5.34 17.98 -8.72
N ALA A 176 5.98 18.22 -9.87
CA ALA A 176 7.04 19.21 -9.99
C ALA A 176 6.72 20.37 -10.94
N ASP A 177 6.19 20.08 -12.14
CA ASP A 177 6.14 21.06 -13.21
C ASP A 177 4.85 21.87 -13.24
N VAL A 178 3.70 21.22 -12.98
CA VAL A 178 2.40 21.89 -13.07
C VAL A 178 2.23 22.95 -11.98
N LYS A 179 1.77 24.13 -12.37
CA LYS A 179 1.44 25.24 -11.46
C LYS A 179 0.03 25.72 -11.75
N PHE A 180 -0.83 25.69 -10.75
CA PHE A 180 -2.24 26.04 -10.89
C PHE A 180 -2.50 27.53 -10.71
N GLY A 181 -1.50 28.31 -10.25
CA GLY A 181 -1.63 29.73 -9.96
C GLY A 181 -2.22 30.00 -8.58
N LYS A 182 -2.71 31.23 -8.39
CA LYS A 182 -3.27 31.67 -7.12
C LYS A 182 -4.78 31.78 -7.19
N VAL A 183 -5.43 31.45 -6.08
CA VAL A 183 -6.87 31.55 -5.91
C VAL A 183 -7.16 32.39 -4.67
N LYS A 184 -8.13 33.31 -4.79
CA LYS A 184 -8.55 34.19 -3.71
C LYS A 184 -9.51 33.45 -2.79
N ARG A 185 -9.20 33.46 -1.48
CA ARG A 185 -10.08 32.91 -0.43
C ARG A 185 -11.18 33.86 -0.03
N GLU A 186 -12.15 33.41 0.75
CA GLU A 186 -13.26 34.17 1.31
C GLU A 186 -12.80 35.43 2.06
N ASN A 187 -11.71 35.35 2.79
CA ASN A 187 -11.12 36.47 3.55
C ASN A 187 -10.37 37.49 2.65
N GLY A 188 -10.31 37.25 1.33
CA GLY A 188 -9.61 38.09 0.38
C GLY A 188 -8.14 37.80 0.20
N GLN A 189 -7.54 36.87 0.95
CA GLN A 189 -6.17 36.42 0.80
C GLN A 189 -6.00 35.56 -0.46
N GLU A 190 -4.90 35.75 -1.18
CA GLU A 190 -4.54 34.93 -2.33
C GLU A 190 -3.55 33.86 -1.90
N ASP A 191 -3.92 32.59 -2.08
CA ASP A 191 -3.06 31.44 -1.81
C ASP A 191 -2.71 30.71 -3.12
N GLU A 192 -1.50 30.17 -3.18
CA GLU A 192 -1.10 29.30 -4.27
C GLU A 192 -1.93 28.00 -4.23
N LEU A 193 -2.55 27.66 -5.35
CA LEU A 193 -3.31 26.42 -5.50
C LEU A 193 -2.35 25.26 -5.77
N THR A 194 -2.49 24.20 -4.99
CA THR A 194 -1.71 22.95 -5.11
C THR A 194 -2.63 21.74 -5.05
N ASN A 195 -2.14 20.57 -5.47
CA ASN A 195 -2.86 19.30 -5.29
C ASN A 195 -3.18 19.04 -3.80
N GLY A 196 -2.28 19.42 -2.90
CA GLY A 196 -2.45 19.18 -1.46
C GLY A 196 -3.53 20.05 -0.79
N ASN A 197 -3.74 21.28 -1.27
CA ASN A 197 -4.73 22.18 -0.67
C ASN A 197 -6.03 22.30 -1.50
N PHE A 198 -6.13 21.63 -2.64
CA PHE A 198 -7.33 21.68 -3.50
C PHE A 198 -8.61 21.30 -2.74
N ALA A 199 -8.55 20.23 -1.94
CA ALA A 199 -9.69 19.78 -1.13
C ALA A 199 -10.19 20.90 -0.19
N THR A 200 -9.27 21.62 0.47
CA THR A 200 -9.63 22.74 1.36
C THR A 200 -10.37 23.88 0.63
N PHE A 201 -10.01 24.13 -0.65
CA PHE A 201 -10.76 25.08 -1.48
C PHE A 201 -12.14 24.54 -1.85
N MET A 202 -12.26 23.23 -2.11
CA MET A 202 -13.56 22.61 -2.45
C MET A 202 -14.53 22.54 -1.27
N GLU A 203 -14.02 22.60 -0.03
CA GLU A 203 -14.81 22.66 1.19
C GLU A 203 -15.24 24.09 1.58
N SER A 204 -14.78 25.13 0.88
CA SER A 204 -15.18 26.52 1.14
C SER A 204 -16.70 26.68 1.06
N GLN A 205 -17.27 27.47 1.96
CA GLN A 205 -18.69 27.85 1.92
C GLN A 205 -18.99 28.74 0.72
N ASP A 206 -18.01 29.57 0.29
CA ASP A 206 -18.15 30.42 -0.88
C ASP A 206 -18.03 29.64 -2.19
N ARG A 207 -19.13 29.52 -2.91
CA ARG A 207 -19.20 28.86 -4.21
C ARG A 207 -18.26 29.48 -5.26
N ALA A 208 -18.00 30.79 -5.21
CA ALA A 208 -17.09 31.42 -6.15
C ALA A 208 -15.64 31.00 -5.93
N VAL A 209 -15.23 30.79 -4.67
CA VAL A 209 -13.91 30.25 -4.31
C VAL A 209 -13.77 28.83 -4.84
N ARG A 210 -14.75 27.94 -4.58
CA ARG A 210 -14.74 26.56 -5.09
C ARG A 210 -14.62 26.50 -6.61
N LYS A 211 -15.46 27.28 -7.30
CA LYS A 211 -15.46 27.38 -8.76
C LYS A 211 -14.12 27.86 -9.30
N ALA A 212 -13.55 28.92 -8.73
CA ALA A 212 -12.28 29.48 -9.17
C ALA A 212 -11.14 28.48 -9.02
N ALA A 213 -11.07 27.76 -7.88
CA ALA A 213 -10.06 26.73 -7.66
C ALA A 213 -10.21 25.55 -8.63
N PHE A 214 -11.43 25.07 -8.83
CA PHE A 214 -11.73 24.01 -9.79
C PHE A 214 -11.31 24.39 -11.21
N GLU A 215 -11.73 25.55 -11.68
CA GLU A 215 -11.39 26.04 -13.03
C GLU A 215 -9.88 26.24 -13.20
N ALA A 216 -9.18 26.77 -12.18
CA ALA A 216 -7.74 26.98 -12.22
C ALA A 216 -6.99 25.65 -12.34
N LEU A 217 -7.37 24.64 -11.56
CA LEU A 217 -6.76 23.31 -11.59
C LEU A 217 -6.98 22.63 -12.96
N TYR A 218 -8.22 22.50 -13.38
CA TYR A 218 -8.55 21.78 -14.62
C TYR A 218 -8.12 22.52 -15.89
N LYS A 219 -7.96 23.86 -15.85
CA LYS A 219 -7.36 24.63 -16.95
C LYS A 219 -5.94 24.16 -17.24
N GLN A 220 -5.15 23.87 -16.21
CA GLN A 220 -3.77 23.41 -16.41
C GLN A 220 -3.74 21.97 -16.94
N TYR A 221 -4.52 21.05 -16.38
CA TYR A 221 -4.62 19.71 -16.95
C TYR A 221 -5.11 19.73 -18.40
N GLY A 222 -6.09 20.57 -18.72
CA GLY A 222 -6.57 20.77 -20.09
C GLY A 222 -5.52 21.32 -21.04
N ALA A 223 -4.63 22.19 -20.57
CA ALA A 223 -3.53 22.72 -21.39
C ALA A 223 -2.51 21.64 -21.80
N TYR A 224 -2.36 20.58 -20.99
CA TYR A 224 -1.42 19.47 -21.24
C TYR A 224 -2.12 18.17 -21.60
N ILE A 225 -3.41 18.22 -21.99
CA ILE A 225 -4.24 17.02 -22.21
C ILE A 225 -3.63 16.03 -23.19
N ASN A 226 -2.99 16.50 -24.27
CA ASN A 226 -2.37 15.64 -25.26
C ASN A 226 -1.15 14.87 -24.69
N THR A 227 -0.34 15.52 -23.86
CA THR A 227 0.82 14.91 -23.22
C THR A 227 0.37 13.88 -22.19
N ILE A 228 -0.64 14.23 -21.36
CA ILE A 228 -1.21 13.33 -20.35
C ILE A 228 -1.86 12.11 -21.04
N ALA A 229 -2.61 12.33 -22.12
CA ALA A 229 -3.23 11.25 -22.89
C ALA A 229 -2.17 10.32 -23.53
N ALA A 230 -1.05 10.87 -24.01
CA ALA A 230 0.03 10.06 -24.55
C ALA A 230 0.72 9.20 -23.48
N ALA A 231 0.96 9.75 -22.29
CA ALA A 231 1.51 9.01 -21.16
C ALA A 231 0.52 7.91 -20.70
N PHE A 232 -0.75 8.22 -20.52
CA PHE A 232 -1.79 7.24 -20.19
C PHE A 232 -1.88 6.11 -21.22
N TYR A 233 -1.85 6.44 -22.51
CA TYR A 233 -1.87 5.45 -23.58
C TYR A 233 -0.61 4.58 -23.59
N GLY A 234 0.55 5.15 -23.23
CA GLY A 234 1.78 4.39 -23.02
C GLY A 234 1.62 3.33 -21.93
N ASN A 235 1.02 3.70 -20.81
CA ASN A 235 0.71 2.79 -19.71
C ASN A 235 -0.28 1.67 -20.13
N VAL A 236 -1.32 1.99 -20.89
CA VAL A 236 -2.25 0.99 -21.44
C VAL A 236 -1.53 0.00 -22.36
N LYS A 237 -0.67 0.50 -23.26
CA LYS A 237 0.13 -0.37 -24.15
C LYS A 237 1.07 -1.29 -23.39
N GLN A 238 1.68 -0.80 -22.32
CA GLN A 238 2.51 -1.60 -21.46
C GLN A 238 1.71 -2.77 -20.84
N ALA A 239 0.53 -2.48 -20.24
CA ALA A 239 -0.32 -3.51 -19.69
C ALA A 239 -0.72 -4.56 -20.74
N MET A 240 -1.07 -4.11 -21.95
CA MET A 240 -1.39 -5.00 -23.09
C MET A 240 -0.18 -5.87 -23.48
N PHE A 241 1.02 -5.29 -23.53
CA PHE A 241 2.24 -6.02 -23.87
C PHE A 241 2.52 -7.15 -22.87
N TYR A 242 2.44 -6.88 -21.55
CA TYR A 242 2.68 -7.90 -20.55
C TYR A 242 1.59 -8.97 -20.52
N ALA A 243 0.32 -8.59 -20.71
CA ALA A 243 -0.77 -9.55 -20.81
C ALA A 243 -0.59 -10.49 -21.98
N ASP A 244 -0.24 -9.97 -23.17
CA ASP A 244 0.00 -10.75 -24.38
C ASP A 244 1.23 -11.65 -24.25
N ALA A 245 2.36 -11.08 -23.78
CA ALA A 245 3.61 -11.82 -23.59
C ALA A 245 3.47 -13.00 -22.62
N ARG A 246 2.63 -12.87 -21.59
CA ARG A 246 2.37 -13.92 -20.57
C ARG A 246 1.17 -14.82 -20.92
N GLY A 247 0.57 -14.66 -22.09
CA GLY A 247 -0.55 -15.49 -22.56
C GLY A 247 -1.88 -15.25 -21.84
N TYR A 248 -2.07 -14.10 -21.22
CA TYR A 248 -3.37 -13.74 -20.64
C TYR A 248 -4.39 -13.39 -21.72
N LYS A 249 -5.65 -13.74 -21.50
CA LYS A 249 -6.76 -13.44 -22.44
C LYS A 249 -7.03 -11.94 -22.56
N SER A 250 -6.71 -11.17 -21.53
CA SER A 250 -6.87 -9.73 -21.49
C SER A 250 -6.05 -9.11 -20.35
N THR A 251 -5.85 -7.81 -20.37
CA THR A 251 -5.28 -7.05 -19.25
C THR A 251 -6.13 -7.19 -17.99
N LEU A 252 -7.47 -7.27 -18.14
CA LEU A 252 -8.36 -7.50 -16.98
C LEU A 252 -8.05 -8.84 -16.31
N ASN A 253 -7.92 -9.93 -17.09
CA ASN A 253 -7.54 -11.22 -16.50
C ASN A 253 -6.20 -11.11 -15.77
N MET A 254 -5.17 -10.52 -16.40
CA MET A 254 -3.85 -10.37 -15.79
C MET A 254 -3.91 -9.65 -14.43
N TYR A 255 -4.66 -8.53 -14.35
CA TYR A 255 -4.77 -7.77 -13.09
C TYR A 255 -5.61 -8.45 -12.00
N LEU A 256 -6.55 -9.31 -12.38
CA LEU A 256 -7.38 -10.05 -11.42
C LEU A 256 -6.71 -11.35 -10.95
N ASP A 257 -5.85 -11.93 -11.77
CA ASP A 257 -5.21 -13.22 -11.55
C ASP A 257 -4.36 -13.24 -10.29
N GLY A 258 -3.49 -12.27 -10.12
CA GLY A 258 -2.62 -12.16 -8.94
C GLY A 258 -3.34 -12.03 -7.58
N SER A 259 -4.66 -11.85 -7.60
CA SER A 259 -5.52 -11.83 -6.40
C SER A 259 -6.59 -12.92 -6.46
N PHE A 260 -6.53 -13.84 -7.41
CA PHE A 260 -7.51 -14.92 -7.65
C PHE A 260 -8.95 -14.44 -7.76
N ILE A 261 -9.16 -13.23 -8.31
CA ILE A 261 -10.50 -12.64 -8.44
C ILE A 261 -11.11 -13.08 -9.77
N PRO A 262 -12.20 -13.89 -9.77
CA PRO A 262 -12.90 -14.22 -11.01
C PRO A 262 -13.47 -12.97 -11.67
N GLU A 263 -13.41 -12.91 -13.01
CA GLU A 263 -13.95 -11.77 -13.79
C GLU A 263 -15.42 -11.43 -13.46
N ASN A 264 -16.23 -12.45 -13.13
CA ASN A 264 -17.63 -12.22 -12.78
C ASN A 264 -17.80 -11.40 -11.50
N VAL A 265 -16.87 -11.44 -10.55
CA VAL A 265 -16.88 -10.60 -9.34
C VAL A 265 -16.72 -9.13 -9.76
N TYR A 266 -15.72 -8.84 -10.60
CA TYR A 266 -15.50 -7.50 -11.14
C TYR A 266 -16.71 -6.97 -11.94
N LYS A 267 -17.22 -7.80 -12.87
CA LYS A 267 -18.41 -7.46 -13.67
C LYS A 267 -19.66 -7.25 -12.81
N ASN A 268 -19.83 -8.09 -11.78
CA ASN A 268 -20.95 -7.96 -10.84
C ASN A 268 -20.84 -6.68 -9.99
N LEU A 269 -19.63 -6.29 -9.58
CA LEU A 269 -19.43 -5.02 -8.87
C LEU A 269 -19.91 -3.85 -9.73
N ILE A 270 -19.47 -3.77 -10.99
CA ILE A 270 -19.89 -2.72 -11.92
C ILE A 270 -21.41 -2.74 -12.11
N LYS A 271 -21.98 -3.91 -12.33
CA LYS A 271 -23.43 -4.08 -12.49
C LYS A 271 -24.17 -3.60 -11.25
N THR A 272 -23.73 -4.02 -10.06
CA THR A 272 -24.39 -3.66 -8.80
C THR A 272 -24.35 -2.17 -8.54
N VAL A 273 -23.21 -1.50 -8.83
CA VAL A 273 -23.10 -0.03 -8.74
C VAL A 273 -24.09 0.63 -9.71
N ASN A 274 -24.12 0.20 -10.96
CA ASN A 274 -25.03 0.77 -11.96
C ASN A 274 -26.52 0.56 -11.60
N ASP A 275 -26.88 -0.62 -11.11
CA ASP A 275 -28.25 -0.95 -10.69
C ASP A 275 -28.72 -0.12 -9.46
N ASN A 276 -27.79 0.53 -8.75
CA ASN A 276 -28.05 1.35 -7.56
C ASN A 276 -27.75 2.85 -7.73
N LEU A 277 -27.50 3.31 -8.94
CA LEU A 277 -27.23 4.73 -9.21
C LEU A 277 -28.40 5.66 -8.84
N ASP A 278 -29.64 5.14 -8.83
CA ASP A 278 -30.82 5.87 -8.35
C ASP A 278 -30.64 6.42 -6.93
N LYS A 279 -29.95 5.67 -6.04
CA LYS A 279 -29.63 6.09 -4.67
C LYS A 279 -28.62 7.24 -4.65
N MET A 280 -27.61 7.16 -5.52
CA MET A 280 -26.64 8.24 -5.68
C MET A 280 -27.31 9.50 -6.24
N TYR A 281 -28.19 9.35 -7.23
CA TYR A 281 -28.95 10.49 -7.78
C TYR A 281 -29.86 11.14 -6.73
N CYS A 282 -30.51 10.34 -5.89
CA CYS A 282 -31.28 10.84 -4.76
C CYS A 282 -30.42 11.67 -3.79
N TYR A 283 -29.21 11.18 -3.45
CA TYR A 283 -28.26 11.92 -2.61
C TYR A 283 -27.82 13.25 -3.28
N VAL A 284 -27.50 13.21 -4.56
CA VAL A 284 -27.11 14.40 -5.33
C VAL A 284 -28.25 15.44 -5.37
N ASP A 285 -29.50 15.00 -5.51
CA ASP A 285 -30.66 15.89 -5.46
C ASP A 285 -30.89 16.51 -4.07
N ILE A 286 -30.66 15.74 -3.01
CA ILE A 286 -30.70 16.27 -1.63
C ILE A 286 -29.59 17.32 -1.45
N ARG A 287 -28.37 17.03 -1.90
CA ARG A 287 -27.24 17.96 -1.85
C ARG A 287 -27.54 19.27 -2.59
N LYS A 288 -28.06 19.16 -3.81
CA LYS A 288 -28.49 20.32 -4.60
C LYS A 288 -29.46 21.21 -3.84
N LYS A 289 -30.48 20.61 -3.22
CA LYS A 289 -31.50 21.33 -2.43
C LYS A 289 -30.91 21.97 -1.17
N ALA A 290 -30.06 21.22 -0.44
CA ALA A 290 -29.42 21.69 0.78
C ALA A 290 -28.47 22.87 0.52
N LEU A 291 -27.73 22.84 -0.58
CA LEU A 291 -26.85 23.95 -1.00
C LEU A 291 -27.60 25.14 -1.64
N GLY A 292 -28.89 24.99 -1.92
CA GLY A 292 -29.71 26.07 -2.53
C GLY A 292 -29.25 26.48 -3.93
N VAL A 293 -28.70 25.54 -4.71
CA VAL A 293 -28.21 25.84 -6.07
C VAL A 293 -29.14 25.31 -7.14
N ASP A 294 -29.30 26.06 -8.24
CA ASP A 294 -30.14 25.66 -9.37
C ASP A 294 -29.53 24.49 -10.15
N GLU A 295 -28.21 24.42 -10.22
CA GLU A 295 -27.44 23.37 -10.87
C GLU A 295 -26.24 23.01 -10.01
N LEU A 296 -26.09 21.69 -9.73
CA LEU A 296 -24.95 21.14 -8.98
C LEU A 296 -23.81 20.87 -9.94
N HIS A 297 -22.63 21.42 -9.65
CA HIS A 297 -21.39 21.19 -10.38
C HIS A 297 -20.41 20.34 -9.56
N PHE A 298 -19.36 19.82 -10.20
CA PHE A 298 -18.32 19.05 -9.51
C PHE A 298 -17.66 19.81 -8.36
N TYR A 299 -17.54 21.13 -8.45
CA TYR A 299 -17.00 21.96 -7.36
C TYR A 299 -17.96 22.12 -6.16
N ASP A 300 -19.19 21.61 -6.26
CA ASP A 300 -20.15 21.64 -5.16
C ASP A 300 -20.23 20.34 -4.36
N ILE A 301 -19.56 19.27 -4.83
CA ILE A 301 -19.72 17.93 -4.22
C ILE A 301 -19.02 17.79 -2.86
N TYR A 302 -18.04 18.62 -2.55
CA TYR A 302 -17.35 18.63 -1.25
C TYR A 302 -17.85 19.74 -0.32
N ALA A 303 -18.67 20.66 -0.83
CA ALA A 303 -19.19 21.76 -0.02
C ALA A 303 -19.99 21.22 1.19
N PRO A 304 -19.77 21.70 2.41
CA PRO A 304 -20.57 21.33 3.57
C PRO A 304 -22.06 21.63 3.34
N MET A 305 -22.95 20.69 3.68
CA MET A 305 -24.41 20.86 3.59
C MET A 305 -25.04 21.37 4.90
N VAL A 306 -24.27 21.36 5.96
CA VAL A 306 -24.64 21.83 7.30
C VAL A 306 -23.71 22.95 7.71
N GLU A 307 -24.17 23.79 8.62
CA GLU A 307 -23.33 24.85 9.18
C GLU A 307 -22.11 24.26 9.90
N ASP A 308 -20.99 24.97 9.87
CA ASP A 308 -19.78 24.58 10.54
C ASP A 308 -20.03 24.47 12.04
N ILE A 309 -19.63 23.35 12.62
CA ILE A 309 -19.62 23.13 14.05
C ILE A 309 -18.17 23.21 14.49
N ASP A 310 -17.81 24.25 15.28
CA ASP A 310 -16.49 24.33 15.92
C ASP A 310 -16.42 23.30 17.07
N TRP A 311 -16.26 22.03 16.70
CA TRP A 311 -16.13 20.95 17.64
C TRP A 311 -14.70 20.40 17.63
N LYS A 312 -13.97 20.73 18.70
CA LYS A 312 -12.62 20.21 18.93
C LYS A 312 -12.70 18.97 19.76
N ILE A 313 -12.22 17.87 19.24
CA ILE A 313 -12.18 16.56 19.90
C ILE A 313 -10.74 16.30 20.33
N SER A 314 -10.49 16.11 21.63
CA SER A 314 -9.19 15.65 22.11
C SER A 314 -8.95 14.20 21.70
N TYR A 315 -7.67 13.78 21.69
CA TYR A 315 -7.33 12.39 21.38
C TYR A 315 -7.99 11.39 22.33
N ASP A 316 -8.08 11.72 23.62
CA ASP A 316 -8.73 10.84 24.60
C ASP A 316 -10.24 10.73 24.36
N GLU A 317 -10.93 11.83 24.03
CA GLU A 317 -12.33 11.79 23.60
C GLU A 317 -12.52 11.00 22.31
N ALA A 318 -11.59 11.13 21.36
CA ALA A 318 -11.64 10.37 20.11
C ALA A 318 -11.53 8.86 20.37
N LYS A 319 -10.66 8.41 21.28
CA LYS A 319 -10.56 7.00 21.68
C LYS A 319 -11.90 6.49 22.25
N ASP A 320 -12.55 7.25 23.11
CA ASP A 320 -13.83 6.89 23.71
C ASP A 320 -14.94 6.80 22.65
N ILE A 321 -14.95 7.71 21.69
CA ILE A 321 -15.91 7.70 20.56
C ILE A 321 -15.68 6.46 19.69
N VAL A 322 -14.43 6.15 19.32
CA VAL A 322 -14.09 4.98 18.53
C VAL A 322 -14.50 3.70 19.22
N VAL A 323 -14.18 3.54 20.48
CA VAL A 323 -14.56 2.36 21.28
C VAL A 323 -16.09 2.16 21.33
N LYS A 324 -16.85 3.24 21.51
CA LYS A 324 -18.32 3.20 21.49
C LYS A 324 -18.88 2.87 20.11
N ALA A 325 -18.31 3.47 19.05
CA ALA A 325 -18.74 3.26 17.67
C ALA A 325 -18.50 1.82 17.20
N LEU A 326 -17.42 1.18 17.67
CA LEU A 326 -17.06 -0.19 17.33
C LEU A 326 -17.73 -1.26 18.21
N ALA A 327 -18.56 -0.87 19.19
CA ALA A 327 -19.28 -1.83 20.04
C ALA A 327 -20.06 -2.91 19.26
N PRO A 328 -20.69 -2.64 18.10
CA PRO A 328 -21.37 -3.67 17.31
C PRO A 328 -20.46 -4.77 16.77
N MET A 329 -19.13 -4.57 16.74
CA MET A 329 -18.13 -5.57 16.32
C MET A 329 -17.90 -6.67 17.36
N GLY A 330 -18.43 -6.50 18.56
CA GLY A 330 -18.29 -7.45 19.66
C GLY A 330 -17.18 -7.10 20.66
N GLU A 331 -17.26 -7.72 21.84
CA GLU A 331 -16.37 -7.39 22.98
C GLU A 331 -14.90 -7.73 22.69
N GLU A 332 -14.63 -8.84 22.00
CA GLU A 332 -13.28 -9.28 21.64
C GLU A 332 -12.60 -8.23 20.75
N TYR A 333 -13.27 -7.81 19.67
CA TYR A 333 -12.73 -6.78 18.78
C TYR A 333 -12.46 -5.46 19.51
N VAL A 334 -13.42 -5.00 20.33
CA VAL A 334 -13.29 -3.77 21.10
C VAL A 334 -12.17 -3.87 22.14
N SER A 335 -11.92 -5.07 22.71
CA SER A 335 -10.79 -5.26 23.63
C SER A 335 -9.44 -5.05 22.96
N HIS A 336 -9.25 -5.56 21.74
CA HIS A 336 -8.01 -5.33 20.95
C HIS A 336 -7.83 -3.86 20.56
N ILE A 337 -8.91 -3.15 20.24
CA ILE A 337 -8.81 -1.70 19.96
C ILE A 337 -8.35 -0.93 21.21
N LYS A 338 -8.89 -1.26 22.39
CA LYS A 338 -8.45 -0.65 23.66
C LYS A 338 -7.01 -0.99 23.98
N GLU A 339 -6.59 -2.23 23.75
CA GLU A 339 -5.21 -2.69 23.89
C GLU A 339 -4.28 -1.87 23.01
N GLY A 340 -4.60 -1.70 21.73
CA GLY A 340 -3.81 -0.91 20.81
C GLY A 340 -3.66 0.55 21.23
N PHE A 341 -4.71 1.17 21.75
CA PHE A 341 -4.63 2.55 22.27
C PHE A 341 -3.78 2.68 23.54
N ASN A 342 -3.70 1.63 24.35
CA ASN A 342 -3.01 1.67 25.64
C ASN A 342 -1.55 1.19 25.57
N ASN A 343 -1.20 0.38 24.56
CA ASN A 343 0.10 -0.27 24.45
C ASN A 343 0.97 0.33 23.34
N GLY A 344 0.69 1.57 22.90
CA GLY A 344 1.57 2.27 21.95
C GLY A 344 1.55 1.69 20.55
N TRP A 345 0.39 1.20 20.05
CA TRP A 345 0.28 0.78 18.65
C TRP A 345 0.06 1.96 17.71
N VAL A 346 -0.16 3.17 18.25
CA VAL A 346 -0.46 4.38 17.47
C VAL A 346 0.56 5.47 17.78
N ASP A 347 1.19 6.01 16.73
CA ASP A 347 2.00 7.23 16.80
C ASP A 347 1.13 8.43 16.43
N VAL A 348 0.76 9.25 17.43
CA VAL A 348 -0.40 10.14 17.35
C VAL A 348 -0.08 11.47 16.67
N TYR A 349 0.92 12.20 17.17
CA TYR A 349 1.15 13.59 16.79
C TYR A 349 2.27 13.75 15.76
N GLU A 350 2.18 14.82 14.99
CA GLU A 350 3.25 15.26 14.11
C GLU A 350 4.46 15.75 14.93
N ASN A 351 5.65 15.51 14.40
CA ASN A 351 6.90 16.09 14.85
C ASN A 351 7.81 16.40 13.66
N THR A 352 8.84 17.20 13.88
CA THR A 352 9.84 17.52 12.86
C THR A 352 10.47 16.23 12.32
N GLY A 353 10.51 16.07 11.01
CA GLY A 353 11.10 14.90 10.35
C GLY A 353 10.20 13.66 10.27
N LYS A 354 9.07 13.63 10.95
CA LYS A 354 8.13 12.48 10.88
C LYS A 354 7.59 12.32 9.46
N ARG A 355 7.55 11.09 8.98
CA ARG A 355 6.93 10.76 7.69
C ARG A 355 5.47 11.21 7.67
N SER A 356 5.07 11.92 6.63
CA SER A 356 3.69 12.33 6.42
C SER A 356 2.81 11.18 5.92
N GLY A 357 1.50 11.34 6.07
CA GLY A 357 0.49 10.36 5.67
C GLY A 357 0.04 9.46 6.82
N ALA A 358 -0.79 8.49 6.50
CA ALA A 358 -1.26 7.47 7.44
C ALA A 358 -0.98 6.08 6.86
N PHE A 359 -0.48 5.18 7.67
CA PHE A 359 -0.24 3.78 7.30
C PHE A 359 -0.39 2.88 8.53
N SER A 360 -0.68 1.62 8.29
CA SER A 360 -0.65 0.57 9.28
C SER A 360 0.44 -0.43 8.89
N TRP A 361 1.26 -0.81 9.85
CA TRP A 361 2.34 -1.76 9.63
C TRP A 361 2.62 -2.55 10.90
N GLY A 362 2.94 -3.80 10.76
CA GLY A 362 3.32 -4.69 11.85
C GLY A 362 4.27 -5.77 11.34
N ALA A 363 4.79 -6.57 12.25
CA ALA A 363 5.50 -7.81 11.95
C ALA A 363 4.71 -8.97 12.53
N TYR A 364 4.80 -10.12 11.90
CA TYR A 364 4.16 -11.34 12.38
C TYR A 364 4.86 -11.85 13.66
N GLY A 365 4.06 -12.27 14.69
CA GLY A 365 4.52 -12.89 15.93
C GLY A 365 4.46 -12.02 17.17
#